data_57e9234d74943096982317b6091334fa
#
_entry.id   57e9234d74943096982317b6091334fa
#
_cell.length_a   1.000
_cell.length_b   1.000
_cell.length_c   1.000
_cell.angle_alpha   90.00
_cell.angle_beta   90.00
_cell.angle_gamma   90.00
#
_symmetry.space_group_name_H-M   'P 1'
#
loop_
_entity.id
_entity.type
_entity.pdbx_description
1 polymer ?
#
loop_
_entity_poly.entity_id
_entity_poly.type
_entity_poly.pdbx_seq_one_letter_code
_entity_poly.pdbx_strand_id
1 'polypeptide(L)'
;MTRQTVLITGASGFIGTALIARISKKYYIIGIDKILHKDRDNSVLWYKADISDKELLRNIFREIEVKILGKIDYVFHLAAYYDMANKENKLYRKTNENGIRYLLDNLIHFNVINFIFASSTVVFKPTSSDDKLDEDSDLSSFMHYGNSKIEGEKIISEYKEKIKATIFRLSAVYSQDCRSIPLANQIAFIWKRRFGYRILPGKGVGGISYVHIEDVLDAFEKSMLMAKEVPSGSIMILSEENLISNNELSVLISREVYGKNLNLIHLPVWIVWLCIYVASNFYSLTGKHYFFKPWMLKLTDKKYRFNSEKAKRTIGWYPRFQLEQQMAVIIKNLKSNTSRWFAINNMK
;
A
#
# COMPACT_ATOMS: atom_id res chain seq x y z
N MET A 1 -30.60 14.33 -8.92
CA MET A 1 -29.42 14.72 -8.14
C MET A 1 -28.18 14.58 -9.03
N THR A 2 -27.36 15.62 -9.13
CA THR A 2 -26.09 15.56 -9.83
C THR A 2 -25.15 14.59 -9.11
N ARG A 3 -24.47 13.70 -9.84
CA ARG A 3 -23.48 12.80 -9.26
C ARG A 3 -22.36 13.59 -8.60
N GLN A 4 -21.93 13.18 -7.41
CA GLN A 4 -20.77 13.76 -6.76
C GLN A 4 -19.48 13.38 -7.52
N THR A 5 -18.51 14.29 -7.48
CA THR A 5 -17.24 14.15 -8.21
C THR A 5 -16.14 13.63 -7.29
N VAL A 6 -15.45 12.60 -7.74
CA VAL A 6 -14.30 11.99 -7.03
C VAL A 6 -13.05 12.10 -7.87
N LEU A 7 -12.03 12.77 -7.35
CA LEU A 7 -10.71 12.84 -7.97
C LEU A 7 -9.78 11.78 -7.34
N ILE A 8 -9.11 11.00 -8.18
CA ILE A 8 -8.20 9.94 -7.76
C ILE A 8 -6.84 10.15 -8.39
N THR A 9 -5.80 10.39 -7.59
CA THR A 9 -4.41 10.35 -8.07
C THR A 9 -3.83 8.96 -7.85
N GLY A 10 -2.95 8.49 -8.73
CA GLY A 10 -2.54 7.08 -8.74
C GLY A 10 -3.67 6.16 -9.22
N ALA A 11 -4.55 6.69 -10.07
CA ALA A 11 -5.79 6.05 -10.52
C ALA A 11 -5.57 4.77 -11.31
N SER A 12 -4.43 4.62 -12.00
CA SER A 12 -4.04 3.40 -12.71
C SER A 12 -3.33 2.37 -11.81
N GLY A 13 -3.05 2.71 -10.55
CA GLY A 13 -2.41 1.83 -9.58
C GLY A 13 -3.34 0.72 -9.08
N PHE A 14 -2.80 -0.18 -8.24
CA PHE A 14 -3.54 -1.32 -7.70
C PHE A 14 -4.81 -0.88 -6.94
N ILE A 15 -4.67 0.03 -5.96
CA ILE A 15 -5.81 0.51 -5.15
C ILE A 15 -6.71 1.40 -6.01
N GLY A 16 -6.13 2.26 -6.87
CA GLY A 16 -6.88 3.19 -7.71
C GLY A 16 -7.82 2.49 -8.68
N THR A 17 -7.35 1.48 -9.40
CA THR A 17 -8.19 0.70 -10.33
C THR A 17 -9.28 -0.07 -9.61
N ALA A 18 -9.01 -0.63 -8.43
CA ALA A 18 -10.00 -1.32 -7.62
C ALA A 18 -11.08 -0.35 -7.09
N LEU A 19 -10.66 0.85 -6.65
CA LEU A 19 -11.60 1.90 -6.20
C LEU A 19 -12.49 2.36 -7.35
N ILE A 20 -11.92 2.65 -8.52
CA ILE A 20 -12.69 3.04 -9.71
C ILE A 20 -13.74 1.98 -10.05
N ALA A 21 -13.36 0.71 -10.13
CA ALA A 21 -14.29 -0.39 -10.43
C ALA A 21 -15.46 -0.45 -9.42
N ARG A 22 -15.21 -0.08 -8.16
CA ARG A 22 -16.21 -0.12 -7.10
C ARG A 22 -17.19 1.07 -7.14
N ILE A 23 -16.71 2.27 -7.47
CA ILE A 23 -17.50 3.50 -7.30
C ILE A 23 -17.95 4.16 -8.62
N SER A 24 -17.43 3.77 -9.82
CA SER A 24 -17.69 4.45 -11.10
C SER A 24 -19.17 4.52 -11.48
N LYS A 25 -20.00 3.58 -11.02
CA LYS A 25 -21.45 3.62 -11.25
C LYS A 25 -22.19 4.70 -10.46
N LYS A 26 -21.62 5.13 -9.30
CA LYS A 26 -22.26 6.05 -8.36
C LYS A 26 -21.73 7.49 -8.48
N TYR A 27 -20.47 7.65 -8.85
CA TYR A 27 -19.76 8.93 -8.85
C TYR A 27 -19.26 9.31 -10.24
N TYR A 28 -19.08 10.62 -10.48
CA TYR A 28 -18.30 11.09 -11.59
C TYR A 28 -16.82 11.06 -11.19
N ILE A 29 -15.97 10.36 -11.96
CA ILE A 29 -14.59 10.11 -11.56
C ILE A 29 -13.61 10.85 -12.46
N ILE A 30 -12.64 11.50 -11.84
CA ILE A 30 -11.47 12.09 -12.47
C ILE A 30 -10.25 11.30 -12.03
N GLY A 31 -9.58 10.67 -12.98
CA GLY A 31 -8.37 9.89 -12.73
C GLY A 31 -7.12 10.61 -13.20
N ILE A 32 -6.15 10.81 -12.30
CA ILE A 32 -4.82 11.36 -12.64
C ILE A 32 -3.77 10.29 -12.39
N ASP A 33 -2.98 9.94 -13.42
CA ASP A 33 -1.84 9.05 -13.29
C ASP A 33 -0.77 9.36 -14.35
N LYS A 34 0.49 9.06 -14.04
CA LYS A 34 1.59 9.21 -15.01
C LYS A 34 1.59 8.16 -16.11
N ILE A 35 0.96 7.00 -15.85
CA ILE A 35 0.80 5.90 -16.78
C ILE A 35 -0.68 5.56 -16.90
N LEU A 36 -1.23 5.67 -18.11
CA LEU A 36 -2.62 5.26 -18.37
C LEU A 36 -2.63 3.89 -19.04
N HIS A 37 -3.36 2.94 -18.47
CA HIS A 37 -3.54 1.61 -19.07
C HIS A 37 -4.48 1.68 -20.29
N LYS A 38 -4.29 0.78 -21.27
CA LYS A 38 -5.13 0.71 -22.47
C LYS A 38 -6.58 0.34 -22.11
N ASP A 39 -6.73 -0.58 -21.18
CA ASP A 39 -8.04 -1.13 -20.75
C ASP A 39 -8.67 -0.32 -19.61
N ARG A 40 -8.41 1.00 -19.56
CA ARG A 40 -8.97 1.88 -18.53
C ARG A 40 -10.47 2.08 -18.74
N ASP A 41 -11.20 2.29 -17.65
CA ASP A 41 -12.63 2.58 -17.68
C ASP A 41 -12.90 3.88 -18.45
N ASN A 42 -13.68 3.79 -19.54
CA ASN A 42 -14.02 4.92 -20.41
C ASN A 42 -15.03 5.89 -19.77
N SER A 43 -15.68 5.52 -18.69
CA SER A 43 -16.57 6.42 -17.93
C SER A 43 -15.82 7.41 -17.04
N VAL A 44 -14.51 7.27 -16.92
CA VAL A 44 -13.63 8.12 -16.10
C VAL A 44 -13.00 9.21 -16.97
N LEU A 45 -12.98 10.44 -16.48
CA LEU A 45 -12.21 11.53 -17.10
C LEU A 45 -10.73 11.37 -16.73
N TRP A 46 -9.92 10.94 -17.68
CA TRP A 46 -8.51 10.65 -17.47
C TRP A 46 -7.58 11.79 -17.82
N TYR A 47 -6.62 12.09 -16.93
CA TYR A 47 -5.49 12.96 -17.16
C TYR A 47 -4.18 12.20 -16.99
N LYS A 48 -3.30 12.27 -17.99
CA LYS A 48 -1.95 11.74 -17.91
C LYS A 48 -1.02 12.80 -17.35
N ALA A 49 -0.62 12.66 -16.08
CA ALA A 49 0.29 13.58 -15.41
C ALA A 49 1.10 12.92 -14.31
N ASP A 50 2.35 13.37 -14.17
CA ASP A 50 3.12 13.18 -12.94
C ASP A 50 2.74 14.28 -11.95
N ILE A 51 2.30 13.91 -10.76
CA ILE A 51 1.90 14.87 -9.71
C ILE A 51 3.06 15.76 -9.23
N SER A 52 4.30 15.41 -9.54
CA SER A 52 5.48 16.24 -9.28
C SER A 52 5.70 17.37 -10.28
N ASP A 53 4.92 17.43 -11.36
CA ASP A 53 4.93 18.50 -12.33
C ASP A 53 3.89 19.59 -11.95
N LYS A 54 4.38 20.64 -11.30
CA LYS A 54 3.55 21.73 -10.77
C LYS A 54 2.73 22.44 -11.84
N GLU A 55 3.34 22.77 -12.97
CA GLU A 55 2.68 23.54 -14.02
C GLU A 55 1.67 22.69 -14.79
N LEU A 56 2.00 21.44 -15.06
CA LEU A 56 1.05 20.50 -15.67
C LEU A 56 -0.18 20.29 -14.78
N LEU A 57 0.02 20.09 -13.46
CA LEU A 57 -1.10 19.98 -12.52
C LEU A 57 -1.96 21.25 -12.53
N ARG A 58 -1.36 22.44 -12.45
CA ARG A 58 -2.10 23.71 -12.49
C ARG A 58 -2.99 23.81 -13.74
N ASN A 59 -2.46 23.45 -14.91
CA ASN A 59 -3.20 23.49 -16.17
C ASN A 59 -4.37 22.49 -16.16
N ILE A 60 -4.12 21.26 -15.66
CA ILE A 60 -5.16 20.24 -15.50
C ILE A 60 -6.27 20.73 -14.56
N PHE A 61 -5.93 21.34 -13.43
CA PHE A 61 -6.94 21.84 -12.49
C PHE A 61 -7.78 22.99 -13.05
N ARG A 62 -7.19 23.89 -13.86
CA ARG A 62 -7.94 24.90 -14.62
C ARG A 62 -8.93 24.26 -15.62
N GLU A 63 -8.50 23.21 -16.32
CA GLU A 63 -9.39 22.48 -17.22
C GLU A 63 -10.51 21.75 -16.46
N ILE A 64 -10.19 21.12 -15.34
CA ILE A 64 -11.17 20.48 -14.46
C ILE A 64 -12.20 21.49 -13.97
N GLU A 65 -11.77 22.66 -13.50
CA GLU A 65 -12.64 23.72 -13.00
C GLU A 65 -13.71 24.11 -14.03
N VAL A 66 -13.31 24.28 -15.28
CA VAL A 66 -14.24 24.60 -16.39
C VAL A 66 -15.19 23.42 -16.68
N LYS A 67 -14.67 22.19 -16.74
CA LYS A 67 -15.47 21.02 -17.13
C LYS A 67 -16.51 20.59 -16.11
N ILE A 68 -16.23 20.78 -14.82
CA ILE A 68 -17.09 20.31 -13.72
C ILE A 68 -17.64 21.46 -12.87
N LEU A 69 -17.58 22.72 -13.36
CA LEU A 69 -18.06 23.92 -12.66
C LEU A 69 -17.48 24.04 -11.23
N GLY A 70 -16.20 23.73 -11.09
CA GLY A 70 -15.45 23.92 -9.84
C GLY A 70 -15.80 22.94 -8.70
N LYS A 71 -16.46 21.82 -8.97
CA LYS A 71 -16.94 20.92 -7.89
C LYS A 71 -16.19 19.59 -7.85
N ILE A 72 -15.27 19.44 -6.87
CA ILE A 72 -14.65 18.16 -6.47
C ILE A 72 -15.12 17.85 -5.06
N ASP A 73 -15.94 16.82 -4.90
CA ASP A 73 -16.49 16.46 -3.58
C ASP A 73 -15.48 15.65 -2.75
N TYR A 74 -14.83 14.67 -3.35
CA TYR A 74 -13.86 13.81 -2.66
C TYR A 74 -12.57 13.67 -3.46
N VAL A 75 -11.46 13.54 -2.74
CA VAL A 75 -10.15 13.31 -3.33
C VAL A 75 -9.50 12.09 -2.67
N PHE A 76 -9.09 11.12 -3.48
CA PHE A 76 -8.25 10.00 -3.03
C PHE A 76 -6.83 10.20 -3.55
N HIS A 77 -5.91 10.51 -2.65
CA HIS A 77 -4.51 10.64 -2.98
C HIS A 77 -3.79 9.30 -2.76
N LEU A 78 -3.70 8.51 -3.85
CA LEU A 78 -3.08 7.18 -3.85
C LEU A 78 -1.74 7.16 -4.60
N ALA A 79 -1.42 8.25 -5.35
CA ALA A 79 -0.16 8.37 -6.04
C ALA A 79 1.01 8.44 -5.05
N ALA A 80 2.02 7.62 -5.27
CA ALA A 80 3.27 7.66 -4.51
C ALA A 80 4.41 7.02 -5.30
N TYR A 81 5.61 7.49 -5.07
CA TYR A 81 6.83 6.76 -5.42
C TYR A 81 7.14 5.77 -4.31
N TYR A 82 7.36 4.52 -4.70
CA TYR A 82 7.73 3.42 -3.80
C TYR A 82 8.81 2.56 -4.44
N ASP A 83 9.88 2.25 -3.69
CA ASP A 83 10.97 1.38 -4.12
C ASP A 83 11.38 0.42 -2.99
N MET A 84 11.30 -0.88 -3.29
CA MET A 84 11.75 -1.95 -2.39
C MET A 84 13.27 -1.98 -2.16
N ALA A 85 14.05 -1.29 -2.99
CA ALA A 85 15.51 -1.24 -2.79
C ALA A 85 15.89 -0.48 -1.52
N ASN A 86 14.98 0.34 -0.99
CA ASN A 86 15.17 1.21 0.17
C ASN A 86 16.45 2.07 0.05
N LYS A 87 16.70 2.58 -1.15
CA LYS A 87 17.78 3.52 -1.44
C LYS A 87 17.26 4.95 -1.41
N GLU A 88 18.11 5.87 -1.02
CA GLU A 88 17.80 7.29 -1.14
C GLU A 88 17.50 7.64 -2.61
N ASN A 89 16.40 8.36 -2.84
CA ASN A 89 15.99 8.76 -4.18
C ASN A 89 15.23 10.10 -4.12
N LYS A 90 15.62 11.02 -4.98
CA LYS A 90 14.97 12.35 -5.10
C LYS A 90 13.47 12.26 -5.44
N LEU A 91 13.02 11.13 -5.97
CA LEU A 91 11.61 10.90 -6.30
C LEU A 91 10.72 10.82 -5.05
N TYR A 92 11.25 10.41 -3.90
CA TYR A 92 10.48 10.49 -2.64
C TYR A 92 10.07 11.93 -2.36
N ARG A 93 11.02 12.86 -2.37
CA ARG A 93 10.72 14.28 -2.16
C ARG A 93 9.87 14.87 -3.28
N LYS A 94 10.20 14.56 -4.57
CA LYS A 94 9.45 15.10 -5.71
C LYS A 94 7.99 14.66 -5.71
N THR A 95 7.74 13.35 -5.57
CA THR A 95 6.39 12.79 -5.72
C THR A 95 5.62 12.80 -4.39
N ASN A 96 6.24 12.29 -3.30
CA ASN A 96 5.50 12.04 -2.06
C ASN A 96 5.40 13.28 -1.15
N GLU A 97 6.20 14.32 -1.39
CA GLU A 97 6.16 15.56 -0.62
C GLU A 97 5.69 16.72 -1.50
N ASN A 98 6.48 17.12 -2.53
CA ASN A 98 6.13 18.25 -3.39
C ASN A 98 4.84 17.98 -4.17
N GLY A 99 4.64 16.74 -4.66
CA GLY A 99 3.41 16.36 -5.35
C GLY A 99 2.15 16.55 -4.50
N ILE A 100 2.23 16.22 -3.19
CA ILE A 100 1.13 16.48 -2.24
C ILE A 100 0.87 17.99 -2.11
N ARG A 101 1.93 18.81 -1.93
CA ARG A 101 1.79 20.26 -1.85
C ARG A 101 1.12 20.83 -3.10
N TYR A 102 1.61 20.46 -4.28
CA TYR A 102 1.05 20.97 -5.53
C TYR A 102 -0.41 20.56 -5.72
N LEU A 103 -0.77 19.35 -5.28
CA LEU A 103 -2.15 18.90 -5.31
C LEU A 103 -3.03 19.74 -4.35
N LEU A 104 -2.60 19.91 -3.10
CA LEU A 104 -3.33 20.67 -2.10
C LEU A 104 -3.44 22.16 -2.48
N ASP A 105 -2.37 22.78 -3.01
CA ASP A 105 -2.38 24.18 -3.49
C ASP A 105 -3.45 24.43 -4.56
N ASN A 106 -3.73 23.43 -5.42
CA ASN A 106 -4.80 23.55 -6.39
C ASN A 106 -6.18 23.27 -5.76
N LEU A 107 -6.26 22.31 -4.82
CA LEU A 107 -7.53 21.89 -4.23
C LEU A 107 -8.14 22.91 -3.27
N ILE A 108 -7.36 23.82 -2.69
CA ILE A 108 -7.91 24.88 -1.81
C ILE A 108 -8.90 25.81 -2.51
N HIS A 109 -8.94 25.81 -3.83
CA HIS A 109 -9.90 26.58 -4.63
C HIS A 109 -11.19 25.82 -4.93
N PHE A 110 -11.27 24.54 -4.51
CA PHE A 110 -12.44 23.68 -4.68
C PHE A 110 -13.09 23.39 -3.31
N ASN A 111 -14.40 23.18 -3.30
CA ASN A 111 -15.12 22.82 -2.07
C ASN A 111 -15.00 21.30 -1.80
N VAL A 112 -13.81 20.86 -1.39
CA VAL A 112 -13.55 19.43 -1.10
C VAL A 112 -14.19 19.06 0.23
N ILE A 113 -15.10 18.09 0.21
CA ILE A 113 -15.75 17.55 1.41
C ILE A 113 -14.77 16.75 2.26
N ASN A 114 -13.93 15.92 1.61
CA ASN A 114 -12.89 15.17 2.30
C ASN A 114 -11.75 14.80 1.36
N PHE A 115 -10.53 15.05 1.80
CA PHE A 115 -9.28 14.61 1.17
C PHE A 115 -8.81 13.33 1.88
N ILE A 116 -8.83 12.20 1.20
CA ILE A 116 -8.44 10.90 1.73
C ILE A 116 -7.01 10.56 1.28
N PHE A 117 -6.11 10.42 2.24
CA PHE A 117 -4.71 10.09 2.00
C PHE A 117 -4.39 8.65 2.36
N ALA A 118 -3.86 7.90 1.39
CA ALA A 118 -3.29 6.58 1.64
C ALA A 118 -1.86 6.72 2.17
N SER A 119 -1.72 6.75 3.50
CA SER A 119 -0.46 6.58 4.20
C SER A 119 -0.13 5.11 4.38
N SER A 120 0.82 4.76 5.21
CA SER A 120 1.27 3.38 5.41
C SER A 120 1.70 3.12 6.84
N THR A 121 1.50 1.90 7.32
CA THR A 121 2.01 1.47 8.63
C THR A 121 3.53 1.36 8.70
N VAL A 122 4.26 1.46 7.58
CA VAL A 122 5.74 1.54 7.60
C VAL A 122 6.26 2.88 8.14
N VAL A 123 5.39 3.83 8.49
CA VAL A 123 5.73 5.04 9.26
C VAL A 123 6.20 4.72 10.67
N PHE A 124 5.81 3.57 11.20
CA PHE A 124 6.21 3.10 12.51
C PHE A 124 7.52 2.31 12.50
N LYS A 125 8.21 2.32 13.64
CA LYS A 125 9.34 1.42 13.88
C LYS A 125 8.80 0.06 14.34
N PRO A 126 9.25 -1.06 13.73
CA PRO A 126 8.83 -2.38 14.18
C PRO A 126 9.35 -2.66 15.59
N THR A 127 8.55 -3.34 16.40
CA THR A 127 8.87 -3.69 17.78
C THR A 127 9.27 -5.16 17.92
N SER A 128 9.95 -5.50 19.02
CA SER A 128 10.21 -6.89 19.41
C SER A 128 9.18 -7.39 20.42
N SER A 129 8.34 -6.50 20.98
CA SER A 129 7.26 -6.85 21.91
C SER A 129 6.04 -7.37 21.16
N ASP A 130 5.08 -7.90 21.92
CA ASP A 130 3.75 -8.28 21.41
C ASP A 130 2.74 -7.15 21.44
N ASP A 131 3.17 -5.96 21.89
CA ASP A 131 2.31 -4.79 21.94
C ASP A 131 1.86 -4.36 20.55
N LYS A 132 0.61 -3.92 20.44
CA LYS A 132 0.06 -3.37 19.22
C LYS A 132 0.41 -1.88 19.14
N LEU A 133 0.94 -1.47 18.00
CA LEU A 133 1.09 -0.06 17.66
C LEU A 133 -0.27 0.52 17.26
N ASP A 134 -0.51 1.77 17.64
CA ASP A 134 -1.71 2.54 17.34
C ASP A 134 -1.37 3.87 16.69
N GLU A 135 -2.37 4.71 16.47
CA GLU A 135 -2.20 5.99 15.79
C GLU A 135 -1.34 6.99 16.59
N ASP A 136 -1.27 6.84 17.91
CA ASP A 136 -0.55 7.72 18.83
C ASP A 136 0.90 7.24 19.10
N SER A 137 1.25 6.06 18.58
CA SER A 137 2.59 5.50 18.68
C SER A 137 3.61 6.31 17.87
N ASP A 138 4.85 6.37 18.36
CA ASP A 138 5.94 7.17 17.77
C ASP A 138 6.19 6.84 16.29
N LEU A 139 6.27 7.90 15.47
CA LEU A 139 6.60 7.80 14.06
C LEU A 139 8.12 7.78 13.88
N SER A 140 8.63 6.66 13.44
CA SER A 140 10.07 6.49 13.17
C SER A 140 10.29 5.37 12.17
N SER A 141 10.47 5.72 10.91
CA SER A 141 10.73 4.74 9.87
C SER A 141 12.22 4.60 9.56
N PHE A 142 12.70 3.39 9.40
CA PHE A 142 14.03 3.13 8.82
C PHE A 142 13.98 3.03 7.28
N MET A 143 12.79 3.14 6.69
CA MET A 143 12.57 3.10 5.24
C MET A 143 12.39 4.52 4.71
N HIS A 144 13.07 4.84 3.60
CA HIS A 144 12.89 6.13 2.92
C HIS A 144 11.45 6.38 2.51
N TYR A 145 10.73 5.34 2.09
CA TYR A 145 9.31 5.40 1.81
C TYR A 145 8.49 5.81 3.03
N GLY A 146 8.73 5.17 4.18
CA GLY A 146 8.03 5.50 5.42
C GLY A 146 8.27 6.94 5.86
N ASN A 147 9.52 7.42 5.78
CA ASN A 147 9.85 8.81 6.07
C ASN A 147 9.12 9.78 5.14
N SER A 148 9.03 9.47 3.83
CA SER A 148 8.28 10.30 2.89
C SER A 148 6.76 10.32 3.16
N LYS A 149 6.20 9.24 3.73
CA LYS A 149 4.80 9.21 4.18
C LYS A 149 4.59 10.05 5.44
N ILE A 150 5.53 10.02 6.40
CA ILE A 150 5.53 10.90 7.58
C ILE A 150 5.51 12.38 7.15
N GLU A 151 6.39 12.75 6.22
CA GLU A 151 6.41 14.13 5.69
C GLU A 151 5.11 14.48 4.94
N GLY A 152 4.53 13.53 4.20
CA GLY A 152 3.23 13.70 3.56
C GLY A 152 2.10 13.98 4.58
N GLU A 153 2.06 13.24 5.70
CA GLU A 153 1.09 13.48 6.78
C GLU A 153 1.28 14.88 7.41
N LYS A 154 2.53 15.32 7.62
CA LYS A 154 2.83 16.67 8.12
C LYS A 154 2.36 17.75 7.14
N ILE A 155 2.66 17.59 5.85
CA ILE A 155 2.20 18.53 4.81
C ILE A 155 0.67 18.65 4.83
N ILE A 156 -0.06 17.54 4.90
CA ILE A 156 -1.52 17.57 4.97
C ILE A 156 -2.00 18.33 6.22
N SER A 157 -1.33 18.13 7.35
CA SER A 157 -1.64 18.87 8.60
C SER A 157 -1.47 20.40 8.47
N GLU A 158 -0.56 20.90 7.62
CA GLU A 158 -0.40 22.31 7.35
C GLU A 158 -1.64 22.93 6.66
N TYR A 159 -2.44 22.10 5.97
CA TYR A 159 -3.65 22.52 5.24
C TYR A 159 -4.97 22.27 6.00
N LYS A 160 -4.91 21.81 7.26
CA LYS A 160 -6.08 21.34 8.05
C LYS A 160 -7.22 22.37 8.18
N GLU A 161 -6.87 23.68 8.17
CA GLU A 161 -7.85 24.78 8.26
C GLU A 161 -8.52 25.10 6.90
N LYS A 162 -7.96 24.60 5.79
CA LYS A 162 -8.41 24.89 4.41
C LYS A 162 -9.06 23.66 3.78
N ILE A 163 -8.56 22.46 4.08
CA ILE A 163 -9.02 21.21 3.49
C ILE A 163 -9.22 20.18 4.59
N LYS A 164 -10.44 19.67 4.71
CA LYS A 164 -10.73 18.54 5.58
C LYS A 164 -10.02 17.29 5.05
N ALA A 165 -9.28 16.60 5.90
CA ALA A 165 -8.52 15.42 5.51
C ALA A 165 -8.76 14.22 6.44
N THR A 166 -8.71 13.02 5.87
CA THR A 166 -8.66 11.74 6.56
C THR A 166 -7.45 10.96 6.08
N ILE A 167 -6.66 10.44 7.00
CA ILE A 167 -5.43 9.71 6.73
C ILE A 167 -5.60 8.24 7.10
N PHE A 168 -5.39 7.34 6.16
CA PHE A 168 -5.36 5.90 6.41
C PHE A 168 -3.93 5.37 6.35
N ARG A 169 -3.41 4.88 7.49
CA ARG A 169 -2.16 4.13 7.56
C ARG A 169 -2.44 2.67 7.22
N LEU A 170 -2.22 2.31 5.96
CA LEU A 170 -2.52 0.98 5.44
C LEU A 170 -1.42 -0.01 5.80
N SER A 171 -1.78 -1.18 6.32
CA SER A 171 -0.89 -2.36 6.37
C SER A 171 -0.59 -2.87 4.96
N ALA A 172 0.20 -3.95 4.83
CA ALA A 172 0.52 -4.50 3.53
C ALA A 172 -0.74 -4.94 2.77
N VAL A 173 -1.16 -4.15 1.78
CA VAL A 173 -2.38 -4.43 1.02
C VAL A 173 -2.19 -5.63 0.12
N TYR A 174 -3.17 -6.54 0.11
CA TYR A 174 -3.20 -7.70 -0.78
C TYR A 174 -4.60 -7.94 -1.38
N SER A 175 -4.68 -8.83 -2.37
CA SER A 175 -5.93 -9.27 -2.99
C SER A 175 -5.94 -10.78 -3.20
N GLN A 176 -7.04 -11.31 -3.71
CA GLN A 176 -7.14 -12.72 -4.13
C GLN A 176 -6.11 -13.12 -5.21
N ASP A 177 -5.57 -12.17 -5.97
CA ASP A 177 -4.48 -12.37 -6.93
C ASP A 177 -3.10 -12.03 -6.31
N CYS A 178 -3.01 -11.85 -5.01
CA CYS A 178 -1.88 -11.38 -4.20
C CYS A 178 -1.67 -9.86 -4.30
N ARG A 179 -1.04 -9.34 -5.37
CA ARG A 179 -0.73 -7.92 -5.61
C ARG A 179 0.12 -7.23 -4.53
N SER A 180 0.54 -7.97 -3.49
CA SER A 180 1.46 -7.51 -2.45
C SER A 180 2.89 -7.96 -2.78
N ILE A 181 3.80 -7.02 -3.01
CA ILE A 181 5.18 -7.34 -3.44
C ILE A 181 5.90 -8.28 -2.46
N PRO A 182 5.93 -8.05 -1.13
CA PRO A 182 6.61 -8.96 -0.21
C PRO A 182 5.96 -10.35 -0.18
N LEU A 183 4.64 -10.43 -0.13
CA LEU A 183 3.90 -11.68 -0.10
C LEU A 183 4.09 -12.47 -1.40
N ALA A 184 3.98 -11.81 -2.57
CA ALA A 184 4.15 -12.46 -3.86
C ALA A 184 5.56 -13.06 -4.02
N ASN A 185 6.59 -12.34 -3.56
CA ASN A 185 7.97 -12.85 -3.60
C ASN A 185 8.17 -14.05 -2.68
N GLN A 186 7.57 -14.06 -1.49
CA GLN A 186 7.65 -15.21 -0.58
C GLN A 186 6.92 -16.43 -1.15
N ILE A 187 5.72 -16.23 -1.71
CA ILE A 187 4.98 -17.29 -2.41
C ILE A 187 5.80 -17.84 -3.57
N ALA A 188 6.34 -16.99 -4.44
CA ALA A 188 7.14 -17.41 -5.58
C ALA A 188 8.45 -18.11 -5.18
N PHE A 189 9.05 -17.71 -4.07
CA PHE A 189 10.27 -18.32 -3.53
C PHE A 189 10.02 -19.76 -3.10
N ILE A 190 8.92 -20.01 -2.42
CA ILE A 190 8.48 -21.35 -2.02
C ILE A 190 7.96 -22.14 -3.23
N TRP A 191 7.10 -21.55 -4.06
CA TRP A 191 6.54 -22.17 -5.26
C TRP A 191 7.61 -22.72 -6.21
N LYS A 192 8.64 -21.92 -6.49
CA LYS A 192 9.74 -22.31 -7.39
C LYS A 192 10.82 -23.15 -6.69
N ARG A 193 10.67 -23.48 -5.39
CA ARG A 193 11.66 -24.17 -4.57
C ARG A 193 13.08 -23.61 -4.75
N ARG A 194 13.18 -22.26 -4.76
CA ARG A 194 14.47 -21.61 -4.95
C ARG A 194 15.44 -21.99 -3.85
N PHE A 195 16.73 -22.01 -4.14
CA PHE A 195 17.78 -22.33 -3.16
C PHE A 195 17.54 -21.53 -1.86
N GLY A 196 17.53 -22.21 -0.72
CA GLY A 196 17.28 -21.60 0.57
C GLY A 196 15.81 -21.36 0.92
N TYR A 197 14.83 -21.83 0.13
CA TYR A 197 13.38 -21.60 0.37
C TYR A 197 12.87 -22.14 1.72
N ARG A 198 13.67 -22.97 2.40
CA ARG A 198 13.41 -23.52 3.73
C ARG A 198 14.14 -22.77 4.85
N ILE A 199 14.98 -21.79 4.50
CA ILE A 199 15.82 -21.08 5.45
C ILE A 199 15.13 -19.80 5.89
N LEU A 200 15.03 -19.60 7.20
CA LEU A 200 14.61 -18.34 7.80
C LEU A 200 15.73 -17.76 8.68
N PRO A 201 15.95 -16.44 8.64
CA PRO A 201 16.85 -15.78 9.58
C PRO A 201 16.23 -15.74 10.98
N GLY A 202 17.02 -15.91 12.01
CA GLY A 202 16.61 -15.81 13.41
C GLY A 202 15.60 -16.89 13.83
N LYS A 203 14.64 -16.51 14.66
CA LYS A 203 13.61 -17.43 15.19
C LYS A 203 12.37 -17.52 14.29
N GLY A 204 12.24 -16.63 13.30
CA GLY A 204 11.08 -16.57 12.41
C GLY A 204 9.78 -16.10 13.07
N VAL A 205 9.85 -15.54 14.29
CA VAL A 205 8.68 -15.05 15.04
C VAL A 205 8.21 -13.66 14.61
N GLY A 206 9.04 -12.96 13.86
CA GLY A 206 8.68 -11.68 13.27
C GLY A 206 7.68 -11.82 12.12
N GLY A 207 7.02 -10.71 11.78
CA GLY A 207 6.06 -10.66 10.69
C GLY A 207 5.53 -9.26 10.45
N ILE A 208 4.75 -9.13 9.39
CA ILE A 208 4.04 -7.89 9.04
C ILE A 208 2.54 -8.15 9.02
N SER A 209 1.77 -7.14 9.40
CA SER A 209 0.32 -7.21 9.26
C SER A 209 -0.10 -6.89 7.83
N TYR A 210 -1.24 -7.44 7.45
CA TYR A 210 -1.84 -7.29 6.13
C TYR A 210 -3.21 -6.62 6.22
N VAL A 211 -3.75 -6.22 5.08
CA VAL A 211 -5.15 -5.80 4.91
C VAL A 211 -5.61 -6.14 3.50
N HIS A 212 -6.78 -6.76 3.40
CA HIS A 212 -7.35 -7.11 2.09
C HIS A 212 -7.84 -5.86 1.35
N ILE A 213 -7.70 -5.82 0.03
CA ILE A 213 -8.11 -4.67 -0.79
C ILE A 213 -9.59 -4.31 -0.59
N GLU A 214 -10.49 -5.30 -0.48
CA GLU A 214 -11.92 -5.07 -0.27
C GLU A 214 -12.21 -4.37 1.07
N ASP A 215 -11.42 -4.63 2.11
CA ASP A 215 -11.55 -3.95 3.40
C ASP A 215 -11.00 -2.52 3.33
N VAL A 216 -9.95 -2.27 2.55
CA VAL A 216 -9.48 -0.91 2.26
C VAL A 216 -10.55 -0.10 1.53
N LEU A 217 -11.18 -0.68 0.51
CA LEU A 217 -12.23 -0.03 -0.24
C LEU A 217 -13.49 0.24 0.61
N ASP A 218 -13.83 -0.67 1.53
CA ASP A 218 -14.90 -0.48 2.49
C ASP A 218 -14.62 0.72 3.42
N ALA A 219 -13.39 0.84 3.94
CA ALA A 219 -12.99 1.99 4.74
C ALA A 219 -13.07 3.31 3.96
N PHE A 220 -12.68 3.29 2.68
CA PHE A 220 -12.75 4.46 1.80
C PHE A 220 -14.22 4.91 1.58
N GLU A 221 -15.12 3.98 1.24
CA GLU A 221 -16.55 4.29 1.09
C GLU A 221 -17.16 4.80 2.40
N LYS A 222 -16.86 4.17 3.54
CA LYS A 222 -17.33 4.63 4.86
C LYS A 222 -16.83 6.02 5.20
N SER A 223 -15.57 6.34 4.87
CA SER A 223 -15.04 7.69 5.10
C SER A 223 -15.69 8.76 4.23
N MET A 224 -16.21 8.41 3.04
CA MET A 224 -17.03 9.31 2.23
C MET A 224 -18.42 9.50 2.84
N LEU A 225 -19.08 8.40 3.22
CA LEU A 225 -20.45 8.43 3.80
C LEU A 225 -20.48 9.18 5.12
N MET A 226 -19.47 9.01 5.95
CA MET A 226 -19.35 9.63 7.28
C MET A 226 -18.45 10.89 7.25
N ALA A 227 -18.27 11.51 6.08
CA ALA A 227 -17.36 12.63 5.96
C ALA A 227 -17.73 13.84 6.83
N LYS A 228 -18.98 13.99 7.24
CA LYS A 228 -19.42 15.08 8.15
C LYS A 228 -19.08 14.78 9.60
N GLU A 229 -19.16 13.53 10.02
CA GLU A 229 -18.97 13.05 11.39
C GLU A 229 -17.48 12.87 11.74
N VAL A 230 -16.66 12.46 10.76
CA VAL A 230 -15.21 12.24 10.95
C VAL A 230 -14.51 13.60 11.13
N PRO A 231 -13.79 13.84 12.24
CA PRO A 231 -13.04 15.08 12.44
C PRO A 231 -11.95 15.27 11.39
N SER A 232 -11.68 16.53 10.99
CA SER A 232 -10.55 16.83 10.10
C SER A 232 -9.21 16.43 10.71
N GLY A 233 -8.31 15.87 9.90
CA GLY A 233 -7.02 15.36 10.36
C GLY A 233 -7.09 14.01 11.06
N SER A 234 -8.26 13.32 11.03
CA SER A 234 -8.36 11.98 11.61
C SER A 234 -7.39 11.01 10.92
N ILE A 235 -6.57 10.35 11.74
CA ILE A 235 -5.66 9.27 11.31
C ILE A 235 -6.25 7.96 11.80
N MET A 236 -6.30 6.95 10.93
CA MET A 236 -6.80 5.61 11.24
C MET A 236 -5.90 4.54 10.62
N ILE A 237 -5.64 3.48 11.38
CA ILE A 237 -4.90 2.31 10.91
C ILE A 237 -5.88 1.29 10.34
N LEU A 238 -5.57 0.80 9.12
CA LEU A 238 -6.31 -0.31 8.51
C LEU A 238 -5.41 -1.54 8.47
N SER A 239 -5.73 -2.52 9.30
CA SER A 239 -4.97 -3.75 9.48
C SER A 239 -5.88 -4.91 9.86
N GLU A 240 -5.57 -6.11 9.42
CA GLU A 240 -6.10 -7.34 10.00
C GLU A 240 -5.74 -7.44 11.48
N GLU A 241 -6.54 -8.17 12.26
CA GLU A 241 -6.35 -8.27 13.70
C GLU A 241 -5.12 -9.11 14.10
N ASN A 242 -4.83 -10.12 13.27
CA ASN A 242 -3.78 -11.09 13.53
C ASN A 242 -2.51 -10.75 12.74
N LEU A 243 -1.39 -10.85 13.45
CA LEU A 243 -0.08 -10.89 12.81
C LEU A 243 0.25 -12.34 12.48
N ILE A 244 0.53 -12.63 11.22
CA ILE A 244 1.09 -13.91 10.81
C ILE A 244 2.62 -13.83 10.84
N SER A 245 3.27 -14.72 11.61
CA SER A 245 4.73 -14.77 11.67
C SER A 245 5.34 -15.34 10.38
N ASN A 246 6.63 -15.09 10.16
CA ASN A 246 7.34 -15.63 9.00
C ASN A 246 7.34 -17.17 8.99
N ASN A 247 7.36 -17.81 10.18
CA ASN A 247 7.22 -19.25 10.32
C ASN A 247 5.85 -19.72 9.83
N GLU A 248 4.78 -19.17 10.41
CA GLU A 248 3.40 -19.54 10.08
C GLU A 248 3.10 -19.28 8.61
N LEU A 249 3.52 -18.12 8.08
CA LEU A 249 3.32 -17.77 6.68
C LEU A 249 4.03 -18.75 5.73
N SER A 250 5.29 -19.14 6.04
CA SER A 250 6.04 -20.08 5.21
C SER A 250 5.42 -21.49 5.21
N VAL A 251 4.96 -21.95 6.38
CA VAL A 251 4.26 -23.23 6.52
C VAL A 251 2.92 -23.20 5.81
N LEU A 252 2.15 -22.13 5.98
CA LEU A 252 0.85 -21.92 5.33
C LEU A 252 0.99 -21.96 3.81
N ILE A 253 1.93 -21.20 3.24
CA ILE A 253 2.20 -21.20 1.79
C ILE A 253 2.56 -22.61 1.32
N SER A 254 3.44 -23.33 2.04
CA SER A 254 3.84 -24.67 1.64
C SER A 254 2.69 -25.66 1.68
N ARG A 255 1.84 -25.59 2.70
CA ARG A 255 0.65 -26.43 2.84
C ARG A 255 -0.31 -26.22 1.67
N GLU A 256 -0.59 -24.97 1.31
CA GLU A 256 -1.49 -24.65 0.19
C GLU A 256 -0.90 -24.98 -1.18
N VAL A 257 0.43 -24.86 -1.32
CA VAL A 257 1.13 -25.16 -2.58
C VAL A 257 1.32 -26.68 -2.76
N TYR A 258 1.83 -27.37 -1.75
CA TYR A 258 2.31 -28.74 -1.85
C TYR A 258 1.50 -29.77 -1.04
N GLY A 259 0.49 -29.36 -0.29
CA GLY A 259 -0.30 -30.23 0.59
C GLY A 259 0.45 -30.72 1.83
N LYS A 260 1.61 -30.12 2.17
CA LYS A 260 2.42 -30.51 3.32
C LYS A 260 3.14 -29.33 3.97
N ASN A 261 3.37 -29.45 5.25
CA ASN A 261 4.12 -28.42 5.99
C ASN A 261 5.60 -28.41 5.57
N LEU A 262 6.16 -27.22 5.58
CA LEU A 262 7.57 -27.00 5.29
C LEU A 262 8.39 -27.22 6.58
N ASN A 263 9.40 -28.08 6.52
CA ASN A 263 10.39 -28.19 7.60
C ASN A 263 11.37 -27.02 7.46
N LEU A 264 11.20 -26.00 8.29
CA LEU A 264 12.01 -24.80 8.28
C LEU A 264 13.36 -25.02 8.96
N ILE A 265 14.38 -24.33 8.45
CA ILE A 265 15.74 -24.31 8.98
C ILE A 265 16.02 -22.89 9.45
N HIS A 266 16.25 -22.71 10.74
CA HIS A 266 16.58 -21.42 11.32
C HIS A 266 18.09 -21.24 11.37
N LEU A 267 18.57 -20.17 10.73
CA LEU A 267 19.99 -19.82 10.74
C LEU A 267 20.23 -18.50 11.47
N PRO A 268 21.37 -18.35 12.15
CA PRO A 268 21.78 -17.07 12.69
C PRO A 268 21.77 -15.97 11.63
N VAL A 269 21.32 -14.77 12.01
CA VAL A 269 21.11 -13.64 11.07
C VAL A 269 22.37 -13.31 10.28
N TRP A 270 23.55 -13.40 10.91
CA TRP A 270 24.83 -13.11 10.24
C TRP A 270 25.17 -14.09 9.10
N ILE A 271 24.80 -15.40 9.24
CA ILE A 271 24.98 -16.40 8.18
C ILE A 271 24.08 -16.04 6.98
N VAL A 272 22.80 -15.75 7.27
CA VAL A 272 21.86 -15.37 6.20
C VAL A 272 22.27 -14.05 5.54
N TRP A 273 22.81 -13.11 6.32
CA TRP A 273 23.37 -11.87 5.77
C TRP A 273 24.47 -12.14 4.76
N LEU A 274 25.44 -13.02 5.10
CA LEU A 274 26.53 -13.40 4.18
C LEU A 274 25.99 -14.07 2.92
N CYS A 275 25.01 -14.97 3.05
CA CYS A 275 24.38 -15.64 1.89
C CYS A 275 23.68 -14.61 0.96
N ILE A 276 22.93 -13.66 1.54
CA ILE A 276 22.26 -12.60 0.77
C ILE A 276 23.29 -11.69 0.09
N TYR A 277 24.36 -11.34 0.79
CA TYR A 277 25.42 -10.51 0.23
C TYR A 277 26.08 -11.15 -0.98
N VAL A 278 26.49 -12.41 -0.86
CA VAL A 278 27.08 -13.19 -1.97
C VAL A 278 26.09 -13.34 -3.13
N ALA A 279 24.84 -13.74 -2.83
CA ALA A 279 23.80 -13.87 -3.85
C ALA A 279 23.51 -12.54 -4.57
N SER A 280 23.40 -11.43 -3.82
CA SER A 280 23.14 -10.12 -4.41
C SER A 280 24.22 -9.67 -5.39
N ASN A 281 25.50 -9.90 -5.04
CA ASN A 281 26.63 -9.58 -5.92
C ASN A 281 26.65 -10.49 -7.17
N PHE A 282 26.43 -11.79 -7.01
CA PHE A 282 26.37 -12.73 -8.13
C PHE A 282 25.22 -12.37 -9.11
N TYR A 283 24.02 -12.10 -8.58
CA TYR A 283 22.88 -11.69 -9.42
C TYR A 283 23.13 -10.34 -10.12
N SER A 284 23.83 -9.41 -9.45
CA SER A 284 24.22 -8.12 -10.07
C SER A 284 25.10 -8.31 -11.29
N LEU A 285 26.06 -9.26 -11.26
CA LEU A 285 26.92 -9.60 -12.40
C LEU A 285 26.13 -10.19 -13.60
N THR A 286 24.99 -10.83 -13.32
CA THR A 286 24.15 -11.44 -14.38
C THR A 286 23.05 -10.48 -14.89
N GLY A 287 23.03 -9.21 -14.45
CA GLY A 287 21.98 -8.24 -14.77
C GLY A 287 20.60 -8.59 -14.19
N LYS A 288 20.52 -9.56 -13.27
CA LYS A 288 19.28 -9.98 -12.60
C LYS A 288 19.20 -9.35 -11.22
N HIS A 289 17.96 -9.07 -10.77
CA HIS A 289 17.73 -8.54 -9.44
C HIS A 289 17.41 -9.67 -8.45
N TYR A 290 18.17 -9.74 -7.36
CA TYR A 290 17.85 -10.58 -6.22
C TYR A 290 16.88 -9.83 -5.30
N PHE A 291 15.76 -10.47 -4.94
CA PHE A 291 14.70 -9.79 -4.18
C PHE A 291 15.15 -9.47 -2.74
N PHE A 292 15.72 -10.47 -2.04
CA PHE A 292 16.14 -10.26 -0.66
C PHE A 292 17.31 -9.29 -0.57
N LYS A 293 17.17 -8.30 0.31
CA LYS A 293 18.18 -7.25 0.53
C LYS A 293 18.70 -7.32 1.97
N PRO A 294 19.97 -6.98 2.23
CA PRO A 294 20.52 -6.99 3.59
C PRO A 294 19.72 -6.18 4.61
N TRP A 295 19.11 -5.06 4.19
CA TRP A 295 18.29 -4.24 5.06
C TRP A 295 17.04 -4.97 5.60
N MET A 296 16.51 -5.96 4.86
CA MET A 296 15.34 -6.73 5.30
C MET A 296 15.63 -7.56 6.55
N LEU A 297 16.89 -7.88 6.81
CA LEU A 297 17.31 -8.58 8.02
C LEU A 297 17.14 -7.74 9.29
N LYS A 298 17.02 -6.40 9.18
CA LYS A 298 16.64 -5.54 10.31
C LYS A 298 15.22 -5.83 10.81
N LEU A 299 14.39 -6.48 9.99
CA LEU A 299 13.03 -6.92 10.33
C LEU A 299 12.98 -8.33 10.94
N THR A 300 14.12 -9.04 10.99
CA THR A 300 14.19 -10.39 11.57
C THR A 300 13.68 -10.34 13.01
N ASP A 301 12.75 -11.23 13.33
CA ASP A 301 12.09 -11.34 14.64
C ASP A 301 11.40 -10.05 15.14
N LYS A 302 11.20 -9.06 14.26
CA LYS A 302 10.44 -7.84 14.54
C LYS A 302 8.99 -8.01 14.12
N LYS A 303 8.08 -7.37 14.86
CA LYS A 303 6.65 -7.46 14.68
C LYS A 303 6.08 -6.10 14.27
N TYR A 304 5.31 -6.09 13.19
CA TYR A 304 4.43 -4.99 12.81
C TYR A 304 2.99 -5.38 13.14
N ARG A 305 2.60 -5.17 14.38
CA ARG A 305 1.27 -5.50 14.90
C ARG A 305 0.53 -4.23 15.22
N PHE A 306 -0.71 -4.09 14.75
CA PHE A 306 -1.45 -2.84 14.82
C PHE A 306 -2.79 -2.98 15.53
N ASN A 307 -3.24 -1.87 16.13
CA ASN A 307 -4.56 -1.69 16.69
C ASN A 307 -5.41 -0.86 15.72
N SER A 308 -6.52 -1.39 15.23
CA SER A 308 -7.45 -0.71 14.32
C SER A 308 -8.74 -0.23 15.02
N GLU A 309 -8.76 -0.16 16.36
CA GLU A 309 -9.96 0.23 17.14
C GLU A 309 -10.46 1.63 16.80
N LYS A 310 -9.57 2.55 16.44
CA LYS A 310 -9.98 3.89 16.05
C LYS A 310 -10.81 3.88 14.76
N ALA A 311 -10.41 3.09 13.74
CA ALA A 311 -11.22 2.91 12.54
C ALA A 311 -12.58 2.27 12.84
N LYS A 312 -12.62 1.28 13.74
CA LYS A 312 -13.87 0.64 14.18
C LYS A 312 -14.83 1.66 14.82
N ARG A 313 -14.34 2.48 15.74
CA ARG A 313 -15.17 3.46 16.48
C ARG A 313 -15.56 4.65 15.60
N THR A 314 -14.66 5.13 14.74
CA THR A 314 -14.86 6.37 13.99
C THR A 314 -15.73 6.18 12.76
N ILE A 315 -15.54 5.09 12.01
CA ILE A 315 -16.25 4.83 10.74
C ILE A 315 -16.96 3.47 10.70
N GLY A 316 -17.07 2.75 11.83
CA GLY A 316 -17.68 1.42 11.88
C GLY A 316 -16.98 0.39 10.99
N TRP A 317 -15.67 0.52 10.78
CA TRP A 317 -14.92 -0.38 9.92
C TRP A 317 -14.40 -1.59 10.70
N TYR A 318 -14.49 -2.77 10.07
CA TYR A 318 -13.95 -4.03 10.58
C TYR A 318 -13.29 -4.80 9.44
N PRO A 319 -12.10 -5.40 9.64
CA PRO A 319 -11.50 -6.28 8.66
C PRO A 319 -12.33 -7.57 8.56
N ARG A 320 -12.82 -7.87 7.36
CA ARG A 320 -13.66 -9.06 7.08
C ARG A 320 -12.82 -10.22 6.56
N PHE A 321 -11.68 -9.90 5.97
CA PHE A 321 -10.76 -10.87 5.41
C PHE A 321 -9.57 -11.09 6.34
N GLN A 322 -9.03 -12.32 6.32
CA GLN A 322 -7.81 -12.68 7.02
C GLN A 322 -6.88 -13.41 6.05
N LEU A 323 -5.61 -13.04 5.99
CA LEU A 323 -4.64 -13.61 5.05
C LEU A 323 -4.56 -15.14 5.15
N GLU A 324 -4.65 -15.68 6.37
CA GLU A 324 -4.65 -17.14 6.59
C GLU A 324 -5.75 -17.83 5.79
N GLN A 325 -6.96 -17.29 5.80
CA GLN A 325 -8.12 -17.85 5.08
C GLN A 325 -8.02 -17.59 3.57
N GLN A 326 -7.45 -16.44 3.19
CA GLN A 326 -7.32 -16.04 1.78
C GLN A 326 -6.16 -16.75 1.06
N MET A 327 -5.20 -17.35 1.78
CA MET A 327 -4.05 -18.01 1.16
C MET A 327 -4.46 -19.13 0.21
N ALA A 328 -5.47 -19.92 0.57
CA ALA A 328 -6.00 -20.97 -0.31
C ALA A 328 -6.50 -20.41 -1.66
N VAL A 329 -7.20 -19.25 -1.63
CA VAL A 329 -7.69 -18.58 -2.83
C VAL A 329 -6.53 -18.04 -3.67
N ILE A 330 -5.56 -17.38 -3.03
CA ILE A 330 -4.36 -16.85 -3.70
C ILE A 330 -3.60 -17.97 -4.42
N ILE A 331 -3.38 -19.10 -3.74
CA ILE A 331 -2.65 -20.24 -4.33
C ILE A 331 -3.48 -20.93 -5.41
N LYS A 332 -4.79 -21.03 -5.24
CA LYS A 332 -5.70 -21.52 -6.31
C LYS A 332 -5.57 -20.67 -7.58
N ASN A 333 -5.56 -19.34 -7.45
CA ASN A 333 -5.39 -18.42 -8.58
C ASN A 333 -4.00 -18.54 -9.22
N LEU A 334 -2.94 -18.71 -8.41
CA LEU A 334 -1.59 -19.02 -8.89
C LEU A 334 -1.58 -20.33 -9.72
N LYS A 335 -2.19 -21.39 -9.20
CA LYS A 335 -2.25 -22.72 -9.87
C LYS A 335 -3.05 -22.66 -11.16
N SER A 336 -4.17 -21.93 -11.20
CA SER A 336 -5.08 -21.84 -12.36
C SER A 336 -4.45 -21.13 -13.55
N ASN A 337 -3.68 -20.07 -13.33
CA ASN A 337 -2.97 -19.34 -14.39
C ASN A 337 -1.68 -18.73 -13.87
N THR A 338 -0.65 -19.56 -13.79
CA THR A 338 0.67 -19.20 -13.26
C THR A 338 1.30 -18.01 -13.99
N SER A 339 1.25 -18.00 -15.34
CA SER A 339 1.85 -16.93 -16.15
C SER A 339 1.17 -15.58 -15.87
N ARG A 340 -0.17 -15.53 -15.85
CA ARG A 340 -0.92 -14.33 -15.50
C ARG A 340 -0.60 -13.89 -14.08
N TRP A 341 -0.58 -14.81 -13.12
CA TRP A 341 -0.31 -14.49 -11.71
C TRP A 341 1.06 -13.84 -11.54
N PHE A 342 2.11 -14.38 -12.19
CA PHE A 342 3.44 -13.78 -12.17
C PHE A 342 3.46 -12.41 -12.84
N ALA A 343 2.76 -12.24 -13.96
CA ALA A 343 2.70 -10.96 -14.68
C ALA A 343 2.06 -9.85 -13.85
N ILE A 344 0.89 -10.10 -13.23
CA ILE A 344 0.17 -9.09 -12.43
C ILE A 344 0.89 -8.75 -11.12
N ASN A 345 1.76 -9.64 -10.62
CA ASN A 345 2.62 -9.39 -9.46
C ASN A 345 4.00 -8.81 -9.86
N ASN A 346 4.18 -8.38 -11.12
CA ASN A 346 5.42 -7.82 -11.66
C ASN A 346 6.63 -8.74 -11.47
N MET A 347 6.44 -10.04 -11.59
CA MET A 347 7.46 -11.06 -11.40
C MET A 347 7.78 -11.74 -12.74
N LYS A 348 9.03 -11.68 -13.14
CA LYS A 348 9.55 -12.35 -14.35
C LYS A 348 10.06 -13.76 -14.05
#